data_0d8851e7923ea8b773559c4561f1a9ee
#
_entry.id   0d8851e7923ea8b773559c4561f1a9ee
#
_cell.length_a   1.000
_cell.length_b   1.000
_cell.length_c   1.000
_cell.angle_alpha   90.00
_cell.angle_beta   90.00
_cell.angle_gamma   90.00
#
_symmetry.space_group_name_H-M   'P 1'
#
loop_
_entity.id
_entity.type
_entity.pdbx_description
1 polymer ?
#
loop_
_entity_poly.entity_id
_entity_poly.type
_entity_poly.pdbx_seq_one_letter_code
_entity_poly.pdbx_strand_id
1 'polypeptide(L)'
;MKNLLKNYGFIICMLVGIIAGCIVGLVWPGATVLEPLGTIFTNLMFCIVVPMVFCSISSAIANMSSAKRAGKIMGVTVLTFCVTAGIAALIMYIIARVFPIVGGAYEIVEGEVGGTLGVADMIINFFTKPDFMELWSRRAILPLIVFAILVGFGIQLSGGP
;
A
#
# COMPACT_ATOMS: atom_id res chain seq x y z
N MET A 1 -35.01 -6.53 -9.73
CA MET A 1 -34.21 -5.34 -9.53
C MET A 1 -34.05 -4.93 -8.05
N LYS A 2 -35.09 -5.04 -7.21
CA LYS A 2 -35.01 -4.68 -5.76
C LYS A 2 -33.98 -5.50 -4.93
N ASN A 3 -33.74 -6.75 -5.27
CA ASN A 3 -32.82 -7.63 -4.53
C ASN A 3 -31.32 -7.36 -4.88
N LEU A 4 -31.04 -6.86 -6.07
CA LEU A 4 -29.68 -6.44 -6.47
C LEU A 4 -29.26 -5.16 -5.74
N LEU A 5 -30.17 -4.20 -5.62
CA LEU A 5 -29.92 -2.96 -4.86
C LEU A 5 -29.69 -3.21 -3.37
N LYS A 6 -30.32 -4.24 -2.79
CA LYS A 6 -30.14 -4.58 -1.37
C LYS A 6 -28.79 -5.24 -1.08
N ASN A 7 -28.30 -6.08 -2.00
CA ASN A 7 -27.01 -6.79 -1.82
C ASN A 7 -25.80 -5.98 -2.32
N TYR A 8 -26.00 -5.14 -3.34
CA TYR A 8 -24.93 -4.36 -3.98
C TYR A 8 -25.06 -2.85 -3.74
N GLY A 9 -25.98 -2.42 -2.89
CA GLY A 9 -26.28 -1.01 -2.66
C GLY A 9 -25.06 -0.18 -2.26
N PHE A 10 -24.18 -0.73 -1.44
CA PHE A 10 -22.92 -0.08 -1.06
C PHE A 10 -21.99 0.13 -2.26
N ILE A 11 -21.82 -0.90 -3.10
CA ILE A 11 -20.94 -0.84 -4.29
C ILE A 11 -21.52 0.12 -5.32
N ILE A 12 -22.83 0.09 -5.53
CA ILE A 12 -23.51 1.01 -6.46
C ILE A 12 -23.40 2.45 -5.97
N CYS A 13 -23.61 2.69 -4.68
CA CYS A 13 -23.47 4.03 -4.10
C CYS A 13 -22.02 4.56 -4.23
N MET A 14 -21.03 3.69 -4.04
CA MET A 14 -19.62 4.03 -4.22
C MET A 14 -19.30 4.38 -5.68
N LEU A 15 -19.79 3.59 -6.65
CA LEU A 15 -19.62 3.86 -8.08
C LEU A 15 -20.28 5.17 -8.50
N VAL A 16 -21.51 5.41 -8.04
CA VAL A 16 -22.21 6.68 -8.30
C VAL A 16 -21.46 7.85 -7.70
N GLY A 17 -20.90 7.71 -6.49
CA GLY A 17 -20.05 8.73 -5.86
C GLY A 17 -18.80 9.05 -6.67
N ILE A 18 -18.12 8.04 -7.21
CA ILE A 18 -16.94 8.22 -8.07
C ILE A 18 -17.31 8.96 -9.36
N ILE A 19 -18.39 8.53 -10.04
CA ILE A 19 -18.84 9.17 -11.27
C ILE A 19 -19.26 10.63 -11.02
N ALA A 20 -20.02 10.89 -9.94
CA ALA A 20 -20.41 12.23 -9.57
C ALA A 20 -19.19 13.12 -9.24
N GLY A 21 -18.19 12.59 -8.52
CA GLY A 21 -16.95 13.28 -8.24
C GLY A 21 -16.16 13.64 -9.50
N CYS A 22 -16.08 12.71 -10.47
CA CYS A 22 -15.44 12.97 -11.77
C CYS A 22 -16.16 14.07 -12.54
N ILE A 23 -17.50 14.04 -12.59
CA ILE A 23 -18.30 15.06 -13.29
C ILE A 23 -18.09 16.44 -12.65
N VAL A 24 -18.15 16.53 -11.32
CA VAL A 24 -17.91 17.79 -10.59
C VAL A 24 -16.52 18.32 -10.85
N GLY A 25 -15.49 17.44 -10.83
CA GLY A 25 -14.11 17.82 -11.11
C GLY A 25 -13.86 18.34 -12.53
N LEU A 26 -14.61 17.82 -13.52
CA LEU A 26 -14.50 18.25 -14.92
C LEU A 26 -15.27 19.52 -15.22
N VAL A 27 -16.44 19.70 -14.61
CA VAL A 27 -17.36 20.81 -14.93
C VAL A 27 -17.07 22.05 -14.11
N TRP A 28 -16.52 21.90 -12.90
CA TRP A 28 -16.25 23.02 -12.01
C TRP A 28 -14.76 23.35 -11.89
N PRO A 29 -14.30 24.46 -12.50
CA PRO A 29 -12.88 24.88 -12.43
C PRO A 29 -12.37 25.15 -11.01
N GLY A 30 -13.28 25.37 -10.05
CA GLY A 30 -12.99 25.59 -8.63
C GLY A 30 -13.04 24.34 -7.76
N ALA A 31 -13.12 23.13 -8.33
CA ALA A 31 -13.22 21.87 -7.59
C ALA A 31 -12.04 21.61 -6.64
N THR A 32 -10.91 22.31 -6.83
CA THR A 32 -9.74 22.30 -5.92
C THR A 32 -10.10 22.71 -4.49
N VAL A 33 -11.17 23.48 -4.28
CA VAL A 33 -11.68 23.81 -2.93
C VAL A 33 -12.11 22.56 -2.15
N LEU A 34 -12.44 21.47 -2.84
CA LEU A 34 -12.81 20.19 -2.23
C LEU A 34 -11.61 19.29 -1.89
N GLU A 35 -10.41 19.61 -2.39
CA GLU A 35 -9.17 18.87 -2.14
C GLU A 35 -8.87 18.69 -0.64
N PRO A 36 -9.01 19.72 0.24
CA PRO A 36 -8.78 19.54 1.67
C PRO A 36 -9.68 18.49 2.30
N LEU A 37 -10.93 18.35 1.83
CA LEU A 37 -11.88 17.38 2.33
C LEU A 37 -11.41 15.94 2.00
N GLY A 38 -10.95 15.70 0.77
CA GLY A 38 -10.36 14.44 0.36
C GLY A 38 -9.09 14.11 1.14
N THR A 39 -8.24 15.11 1.38
CA THR A 39 -7.01 14.96 2.15
C THR A 39 -7.30 14.60 3.61
N ILE A 40 -8.26 15.28 4.25
CA ILE A 40 -8.70 14.96 5.62
C ILE A 40 -9.21 13.52 5.69
N PHE A 41 -10.09 13.12 4.77
CA PHE A 41 -10.64 11.78 4.72
C PHE A 41 -9.53 10.72 4.58
N THR A 42 -8.62 10.94 3.66
CA THR A 42 -7.50 10.01 3.42
C THR A 42 -6.58 9.91 4.64
N ASN A 43 -6.27 11.04 5.27
CA ASN A 43 -5.44 11.05 6.48
C ASN A 43 -6.12 10.32 7.65
N LEU A 44 -7.43 10.51 7.84
CA LEU A 44 -8.19 9.78 8.86
C LEU A 44 -8.21 8.29 8.59
N MET A 45 -8.39 7.87 7.32
CA MET A 45 -8.30 6.46 6.94
C MET A 45 -6.95 5.86 7.33
N PHE A 46 -5.84 6.51 6.97
CA PHE A 46 -4.51 5.99 7.30
C PHE A 46 -4.25 5.95 8.80
N CYS A 47 -4.80 6.90 9.57
CA CYS A 47 -4.70 6.91 11.02
C CYS A 47 -5.31 5.64 11.66
N ILE A 48 -6.33 5.06 11.03
CA ILE A 48 -6.97 3.81 11.49
C ILE A 48 -6.29 2.58 10.89
N VAL A 49 -5.96 2.64 9.60
CA VAL A 49 -5.42 1.48 8.86
C VAL A 49 -4.04 1.08 9.38
N VAL A 50 -3.16 2.03 9.67
CA VAL A 50 -1.79 1.76 10.11
C VAL A 50 -1.76 0.91 11.40
N PRO A 51 -2.39 1.32 12.53
CA PRO A 51 -2.42 0.49 13.73
C PRO A 51 -3.21 -0.82 13.53
N MET A 52 -4.26 -0.82 12.71
CA MET A 52 -5.02 -2.03 12.42
C MET A 52 -4.17 -3.08 11.69
N VAL A 53 -3.37 -2.66 10.70
CA VAL A 53 -2.44 -3.54 9.98
C VAL A 53 -1.40 -4.11 10.94
N PHE A 54 -0.79 -3.26 11.77
CA PHE A 54 0.18 -3.68 12.78
C PHE A 54 -0.40 -4.75 13.73
N CYS A 55 -1.52 -4.47 14.36
CA CYS A 55 -2.17 -5.39 15.29
C CYS A 55 -2.60 -6.70 14.61
N SER A 56 -3.13 -6.61 13.39
CA SER A 56 -3.59 -7.77 12.64
C SER A 56 -2.44 -8.72 12.31
N ILE A 57 -1.33 -8.20 11.80
CA ILE A 57 -0.15 -8.99 11.43
C ILE A 57 0.51 -9.58 12.69
N SER A 58 0.74 -8.76 13.72
CA SER A 58 1.35 -9.23 14.98
C SER A 58 0.51 -10.32 15.62
N SER A 59 -0.81 -10.14 15.68
CA SER A 59 -1.75 -11.13 16.21
C SER A 59 -1.78 -12.41 15.38
N ALA A 60 -1.78 -12.29 14.05
CA ALA A 60 -1.77 -13.46 13.17
C ALA A 60 -0.52 -14.34 13.39
N ILE A 61 0.65 -13.72 13.56
CA ILE A 61 1.91 -14.44 13.78
C ILE A 61 1.97 -15.00 15.20
N ALA A 62 1.56 -14.23 16.22
CA ALA A 62 1.56 -14.66 17.60
C ALA A 62 0.67 -15.91 17.83
N ASN A 63 -0.45 -15.99 17.11
CA ASN A 63 -1.38 -17.13 17.20
C ASN A 63 -1.02 -18.32 16.31
N MET A 64 0.09 -18.29 15.57
CA MET A 64 0.52 -19.45 14.78
C MET A 64 1.06 -20.55 15.66
N SER A 65 0.61 -21.77 15.42
CA SER A 65 0.95 -22.98 16.19
C SER A 65 2.43 -23.39 16.11
N SER A 66 3.23 -22.82 15.19
CA SER A 66 4.67 -23.00 15.12
C SER A 66 5.34 -21.95 14.24
N ALA A 67 6.47 -21.41 14.69
CA ALA A 67 7.31 -20.46 13.95
C ALA A 67 7.77 -21.01 12.59
N LYS A 68 7.98 -22.33 12.49
CA LYS A 68 8.37 -23.01 11.23
C LYS A 68 7.25 -22.93 10.18
N ARG A 69 5.98 -23.01 10.60
CA ARG A 69 4.83 -22.88 9.70
C ARG A 69 4.67 -21.44 9.23
N ALA A 70 4.85 -20.47 10.15
CA ALA A 70 4.84 -19.05 9.83
C ALA A 70 5.90 -18.71 8.77
N GLY A 71 7.15 -19.15 8.96
CA GLY A 71 8.24 -18.92 8.03
C GLY A 71 7.98 -19.55 6.64
N LYS A 72 7.40 -20.76 6.59
CA LYS A 72 7.05 -21.39 5.32
C LYS A 72 5.97 -20.62 4.56
N ILE A 73 4.91 -20.19 5.24
CA ILE A 73 3.83 -19.40 4.63
C ILE A 73 4.40 -18.08 4.11
N MET A 74 5.21 -17.38 4.92
CA MET A 74 5.83 -16.12 4.53
C MET A 74 6.75 -16.29 3.32
N GLY A 75 7.59 -17.33 3.30
CA GLY A 75 8.48 -17.62 2.17
C GLY A 75 7.70 -17.87 0.88
N VAL A 76 6.63 -18.68 0.92
CA VAL A 76 5.77 -18.94 -0.25
C VAL A 76 5.08 -17.66 -0.71
N THR A 77 4.58 -16.84 0.22
CA THR A 77 3.93 -15.57 -0.11
C THR A 77 4.89 -14.61 -0.79
N VAL A 78 6.09 -14.42 -0.25
CA VAL A 78 7.13 -13.56 -0.85
C VAL A 78 7.52 -14.06 -2.23
N LEU A 79 7.72 -15.37 -2.39
CA LEU A 79 8.02 -15.97 -3.70
C LEU A 79 6.90 -15.69 -4.71
N THR A 80 5.65 -15.86 -4.31
CA THR A 80 4.48 -15.58 -5.17
C THR A 80 4.46 -14.11 -5.59
N PHE A 81 4.69 -13.18 -4.66
CA PHE A 81 4.76 -11.76 -4.98
C PHE A 81 5.92 -11.43 -5.93
N CYS A 82 7.11 -12.00 -5.73
CA CYS A 82 8.24 -11.81 -6.64
C CYS A 82 7.93 -12.31 -8.06
N VAL A 83 7.31 -13.48 -8.18
CA VAL A 83 6.93 -14.04 -9.48
C VAL A 83 5.87 -13.17 -10.16
N THR A 84 4.82 -12.78 -9.46
CA THR A 84 3.76 -11.93 -10.02
C THR A 84 4.26 -10.54 -10.39
N ALA A 85 5.12 -9.94 -9.56
CA ALA A 85 5.77 -8.66 -9.87
C ALA A 85 6.68 -8.76 -11.11
N GLY A 86 7.45 -9.85 -11.23
CA GLY A 86 8.27 -10.12 -12.41
C GLY A 86 7.44 -10.24 -13.68
N ILE A 87 6.33 -10.98 -13.63
CA ILE A 87 5.40 -11.11 -14.76
C ILE A 87 4.80 -9.75 -15.14
N ALA A 88 4.35 -8.97 -14.16
CA ALA A 88 3.79 -7.64 -14.39
C ALA A 88 4.82 -6.69 -15.02
N ALA A 89 6.06 -6.72 -14.54
CA ALA A 89 7.15 -5.93 -15.10
C ALA A 89 7.47 -6.32 -16.56
N LEU A 90 7.47 -7.62 -16.87
CA LEU A 90 7.66 -8.11 -18.23
C LEU A 90 6.54 -7.66 -19.17
N ILE A 91 5.28 -7.75 -18.72
CA ILE A 91 4.12 -7.29 -19.49
C ILE A 91 4.25 -5.79 -19.79
N MET A 92 4.55 -4.98 -18.76
CA MET A 92 4.73 -3.53 -18.93
C MET A 92 5.90 -3.20 -19.84
N TYR A 93 7.01 -3.93 -19.74
CA TYR A 93 8.16 -3.77 -20.64
C TYR A 93 7.79 -4.04 -22.10
N ILE A 94 7.04 -5.13 -22.36
CA ILE A 94 6.58 -5.49 -23.70
C ILE A 94 5.63 -4.41 -24.24
N ILE A 95 4.66 -3.97 -23.42
CA ILE A 95 3.70 -2.92 -23.81
C ILE A 95 4.45 -1.62 -24.16
N ALA A 96 5.40 -1.19 -23.32
CA ALA A 96 6.18 0.01 -23.56
C ALA A 96 7.07 -0.08 -24.81
N ARG A 97 7.48 -1.29 -25.21
CA ARG A 97 8.22 -1.52 -26.47
C ARG A 97 7.32 -1.50 -27.70
N VAL A 98 6.13 -2.08 -27.58
CA VAL A 98 5.17 -2.17 -28.71
C VAL A 98 4.45 -0.84 -28.93
N PHE A 99 4.12 -0.15 -27.87
CA PHE A 99 3.51 1.17 -27.88
C PHE A 99 4.50 2.19 -27.27
N PRO A 100 5.53 2.62 -28.04
CA PRO A 100 6.39 3.67 -27.53
C PRO A 100 5.51 4.87 -27.24
N ILE A 101 5.48 5.30 -25.98
CA ILE A 101 4.82 6.54 -25.56
C ILE A 101 5.64 7.67 -26.18
N VAL A 102 5.33 8.01 -27.44
CA VAL A 102 6.05 9.03 -28.19
C VAL A 102 5.66 10.38 -27.62
N GLY A 103 6.60 10.98 -26.88
CA GLY A 103 6.76 12.41 -26.84
C GLY A 103 5.54 13.23 -26.41
N GLY A 104 4.96 12.97 -25.27
CA GLY A 104 4.64 14.10 -24.42
C GLY A 104 5.98 14.55 -23.84
N ALA A 105 6.33 15.83 -23.98
CA ALA A 105 7.42 16.39 -23.24
C ALA A 105 7.11 16.17 -21.75
N TYR A 106 7.52 15.00 -21.23
CA TYR A 106 7.83 14.92 -19.83
C TYR A 106 9.02 15.88 -19.73
N GLU A 107 8.77 17.14 -19.41
CA GLU A 107 9.74 17.84 -18.62
C GLU A 107 10.06 16.81 -17.53
N ILE A 108 11.26 16.27 -17.64
CA ILE A 108 11.88 15.64 -16.48
C ILE A 108 11.87 16.82 -15.52
N VAL A 109 10.79 16.95 -14.73
CA VAL A 109 10.88 17.67 -13.49
C VAL A 109 12.06 16.97 -12.87
N GLU A 110 13.22 17.60 -12.86
CA GLU A 110 14.29 17.31 -11.94
C GLU A 110 13.69 17.50 -10.54
N GLY A 111 12.71 16.65 -10.21
CA GLY A 111 12.41 16.31 -8.86
C GLY A 111 13.76 15.81 -8.39
N GLU A 112 14.34 16.54 -7.45
CA GLU A 112 15.55 16.15 -6.78
C GLU A 112 15.59 14.63 -6.75
N VAL A 113 16.40 14.05 -7.66
CA VAL A 113 16.88 12.69 -7.49
C VAL A 113 17.70 12.85 -6.21
N GLY A 114 16.98 12.73 -5.10
CA GLY A 114 17.59 12.77 -3.79
C GLY A 114 18.75 11.85 -3.87
N GLY A 115 19.96 12.40 -3.80
CA GLY A 115 21.26 11.91 -4.21
C GLY A 115 21.24 10.40 -4.40
N THR A 116 21.91 9.88 -5.38
CA THR A 116 21.98 8.44 -5.70
C THR A 116 22.04 7.63 -4.41
N LEU A 117 20.84 7.33 -3.88
CA LEU A 117 20.73 6.47 -2.71
C LEU A 117 21.38 5.17 -3.15
N GLY A 118 22.50 4.84 -2.54
CA GLY A 118 23.16 3.57 -2.80
C GLY A 118 22.13 2.45 -2.68
N VAL A 119 22.25 1.38 -3.46
CA VAL A 119 21.34 0.23 -3.36
C VAL A 119 21.19 -0.23 -1.91
N ALA A 120 22.25 -0.07 -1.10
CA ALA A 120 22.25 -0.33 0.33
C ALA A 120 21.27 0.58 1.10
N ASP A 121 21.26 1.89 0.80
CA ASP A 121 20.38 2.85 1.45
C ASP A 121 18.91 2.62 1.04
N MET A 122 18.67 2.21 -0.20
CA MET A 122 17.33 1.81 -0.65
C MET A 122 16.83 0.59 0.12
N ILE A 123 17.67 -0.44 0.30
CA ILE A 123 17.33 -1.64 1.07
C ILE A 123 17.08 -1.27 2.54
N ILE A 124 17.96 -0.48 3.15
CA ILE A 124 17.81 -0.04 4.54
C ILE A 124 16.48 0.70 4.73
N ASN A 125 16.21 1.70 3.88
CA ASN A 125 14.97 2.48 3.94
C ASN A 125 13.70 1.67 3.65
N PHE A 126 13.84 0.57 2.90
CA PHE A 126 12.74 -0.34 2.61
C PHE A 126 12.35 -1.19 3.83
N PHE A 127 13.34 -1.66 4.60
CA PHE A 127 13.11 -2.56 5.73
C PHE A 127 13.02 -1.86 7.08
N THR A 128 13.66 -0.69 7.24
CA THR A 128 13.78 -0.01 8.53
C THR A 128 13.57 1.49 8.41
N LYS A 129 13.20 2.10 9.53
CA LYS A 129 13.14 3.56 9.71
C LYS A 129 13.90 3.92 10.97
N PRO A 130 14.62 5.07 10.97
CA PRO A 130 15.42 5.48 12.12
C PRO A 130 14.57 5.81 13.34
N ASP A 131 13.36 6.33 13.13
CA ASP A 131 12.48 6.75 14.20
C ASP A 131 11.22 5.88 14.31
N PHE A 132 10.89 5.47 15.55
CA PHE A 132 9.69 4.72 15.85
C PHE A 132 8.40 5.46 15.44
N MET A 133 8.39 6.78 15.61
CA MET A 133 7.24 7.61 15.21
C MET A 133 7.04 7.64 13.70
N GLU A 134 8.13 7.56 12.93
CA GLU A 134 8.08 7.52 11.48
C GLU A 134 7.51 6.19 10.95
N LEU A 135 7.64 5.10 11.72
CA LEU A 135 7.03 3.80 11.42
C LEU A 135 5.49 3.88 11.30
N TRP A 136 4.86 4.76 12.05
CA TRP A 136 3.40 4.95 12.03
C TRP A 136 2.92 5.85 10.88
N SER A 137 3.84 6.31 10.05
CA SER A 137 3.51 7.09 8.85
C SER A 137 2.98 6.20 7.73
N ARG A 138 2.04 6.71 6.95
CA ARG A 138 1.55 6.06 5.73
C ARG A 138 2.65 5.73 4.70
N ARG A 139 3.80 6.42 4.77
CA ARG A 139 4.96 6.20 3.89
C ARG A 139 5.84 5.05 4.34
N ALA A 140 5.64 4.53 5.55
CA ALA A 140 6.47 3.50 6.17
C ALA A 140 5.69 2.19 6.40
N ILE A 141 4.68 1.88 5.58
CA ILE A 141 3.86 0.67 5.74
C ILE A 141 4.72 -0.60 5.65
N LEU A 142 5.72 -0.64 4.76
CA LEU A 142 6.60 -1.80 4.61
C LEU A 142 7.49 -2.03 5.85
N PRO A 143 8.24 -1.03 6.36
CA PRO A 143 8.95 -1.16 7.63
C PRO A 143 8.02 -1.51 8.80
N LEU A 144 6.80 -0.98 8.83
CA LEU A 144 5.80 -1.31 9.84
C LEU A 144 5.42 -2.79 9.80
N ILE A 145 5.22 -3.36 8.61
CA ILE A 145 4.92 -4.79 8.42
C ILE A 145 6.09 -5.64 8.95
N VAL A 146 7.34 -5.30 8.60
CA VAL A 146 8.52 -6.00 9.09
C VAL A 146 8.59 -5.94 10.61
N PHE A 147 8.36 -4.77 11.20
CA PHE A 147 8.33 -4.60 12.64
C PHE A 147 7.19 -5.39 13.31
N ALA A 148 5.99 -5.40 12.72
CA ALA A 148 4.86 -6.19 13.20
C ALA A 148 5.15 -7.70 13.20
N ILE A 149 5.87 -8.18 12.20
CA ILE A 149 6.33 -9.57 12.11
C ILE A 149 7.30 -9.90 13.25
N LEU A 150 8.29 -9.04 13.48
CA LEU A 150 9.26 -9.22 14.56
C LEU A 150 8.60 -9.25 15.93
N VAL A 151 7.66 -8.33 16.17
CA VAL A 151 6.88 -8.29 17.42
C VAL A 151 6.01 -9.55 17.57
N GLY A 152 5.35 -10.00 16.49
CA GLY A 152 4.57 -11.23 16.49
C GLY A 152 5.39 -12.47 16.82
N PHE A 153 6.60 -12.58 16.28
CA PHE A 153 7.53 -13.65 16.63
C PHE A 153 8.03 -13.53 18.08
N GLY A 154 8.31 -12.31 18.56
CA GLY A 154 8.68 -12.08 19.95
C GLY A 154 7.62 -12.56 20.94
N ILE A 155 6.35 -12.27 20.66
CA ILE A 155 5.21 -12.74 21.47
C ILE A 155 5.11 -14.27 21.41
N GLN A 156 5.23 -14.86 20.23
CA GLN A 156 5.16 -16.32 20.06
C GLN A 156 6.27 -17.05 20.82
N LEU A 157 7.49 -16.51 20.83
CA LEU A 157 8.63 -17.10 21.53
C LEU A 157 8.54 -16.91 23.07
N SER A 158 7.86 -15.87 23.53
CA SER A 158 7.62 -15.58 24.94
C SER A 158 6.54 -16.46 25.59
N GLY A 159 5.93 -17.39 24.83
CA GLY A 159 4.96 -18.33 25.36
C GLY A 159 3.53 -18.13 24.87
N GLY A 160 3.28 -17.15 24.01
CA GLY A 160 1.98 -16.88 23.38
C GLY A 160 0.86 -16.52 24.37
N PRO A 161 -0.28 -16.07 23.87
CA PRO A 161 -1.49 -15.95 24.67
C PRO A 161 -2.06 -17.32 25.02
#